data_98b627a65faa1f82dc41f1e688bc8e70
#
_entry.id   98b627a65faa1f82dc41f1e688bc8e70
#
_cell.length_a   1.000
_cell.length_b   1.000
_cell.length_c   1.000
_cell.angle_alpha   90.00
_cell.angle_beta   90.00
_cell.angle_gamma   90.00
#
_symmetry.space_group_name_H-M   'P 1'
#
loop_
_entity.id
_entity.type
_entity.pdbx_description
1 polymer ?
#
loop_
_entity_poly.entity_id
_entity_poly.type
_entity_poly.pdbx_seq_one_letter_code
_entity_poly.pdbx_strand_id
1 'polypeptide(L)'
;MVHQGCFLDYGGGTGLFVRMMRDAGYNFYWNDPFTTNIFARGYESELSPSQGFDAVTSFECFEHFVDPHTEIIKMLSVAPAIIFSTEIFSGGTPSPETWQYYYFSHGQHVSLYSYQSLQVIAQRYHLQLLTNKKSFHVLLPEKKSSVVFQTLLKASLLGLPSFITALQGTKTKLDSEALKQEKKARE
;
A
#
# COMPACT_ATOMS: atom_id res chain seq x y z
N MET A 1 7.26 8.34 23.76
CA MET A 1 6.92 7.16 22.95
C MET A 1 6.91 7.60 21.50
N VAL A 2 7.72 6.97 20.65
CA VAL A 2 7.66 7.21 19.20
C VAL A 2 6.30 6.67 18.73
N HIS A 3 5.52 7.50 18.04
CA HIS A 3 4.24 7.08 17.45
C HIS A 3 4.56 5.98 16.42
N GLN A 4 4.23 4.74 16.73
CA GLN A 4 4.29 3.67 15.75
C GLN A 4 3.10 3.87 14.81
N GLY A 5 3.35 4.26 13.55
CA GLY A 5 2.32 4.45 12.56
C GLY A 5 1.42 3.22 12.41
N CYS A 6 0.17 3.46 12.05
CA CYS A 6 -0.85 2.44 11.79
C CYS A 6 -1.15 2.44 10.28
N PHE A 7 -1.11 1.29 9.63
CA PHE A 7 -1.18 1.18 8.18
C PHE A 7 -2.21 0.14 7.75
N LEU A 8 -2.87 0.39 6.64
CA LEU A 8 -3.80 -0.55 6.01
C LEU A 8 -3.23 -1.01 4.67
N ASP A 9 -3.25 -2.30 4.41
CA ASP A 9 -2.94 -2.88 3.10
C ASP A 9 -4.26 -3.17 2.37
N TYR A 10 -4.55 -2.35 1.36
CA TYR A 10 -5.77 -2.38 0.55
C TYR A 10 -5.54 -3.22 -0.69
N GLY A 11 -6.36 -4.26 -0.89
CA GLY A 11 -6.08 -5.30 -1.88
C GLY A 11 -4.91 -6.18 -1.43
N GLY A 12 -4.86 -6.49 -0.13
CA GLY A 12 -3.71 -7.16 0.51
C GLY A 12 -3.54 -8.65 0.16
N GLY A 13 -4.34 -9.16 -0.80
CA GLY A 13 -4.22 -10.54 -1.27
C GLY A 13 -4.28 -11.56 -0.13
N THR A 14 -3.35 -12.49 -0.10
CA THR A 14 -3.29 -13.53 0.95
C THR A 14 -2.81 -13.01 2.33
N GLY A 15 -2.48 -11.72 2.45
CA GLY A 15 -1.99 -11.12 3.70
C GLY A 15 -0.49 -11.29 3.94
N LEU A 16 0.26 -11.76 2.96
CA LEU A 16 1.70 -11.99 3.12
C LEU A 16 2.46 -10.69 3.41
N PHE A 17 2.16 -9.61 2.69
CA PHE A 17 2.81 -8.32 2.93
C PHE A 17 2.53 -7.79 4.34
N VAL A 18 1.28 -7.84 4.79
CA VAL A 18 0.91 -7.48 6.17
C VAL A 18 1.70 -8.30 7.18
N ARG A 19 1.83 -9.62 6.99
CA ARG A 19 2.61 -10.47 7.89
C ARG A 19 4.08 -10.03 7.93
N MET A 20 4.69 -9.81 6.78
CA MET A 20 6.10 -9.37 6.70
C MET A 20 6.32 -8.01 7.38
N MET A 21 5.40 -7.06 7.19
CA MET A 21 5.49 -5.73 7.82
C MET A 21 5.30 -5.81 9.34
N ARG A 22 4.42 -6.68 9.83
CA ARG A 22 4.26 -6.92 11.27
C ARG A 22 5.48 -7.61 11.86
N ASP A 23 6.09 -8.55 11.17
CA ASP A 23 7.36 -9.18 11.57
C ASP A 23 8.50 -8.15 11.63
N ALA A 24 8.47 -7.15 10.76
CA ALA A 24 9.38 -6.01 10.79
C ALA A 24 9.06 -4.94 11.88
N GLY A 25 8.01 -5.15 12.68
CA GLY A 25 7.65 -4.28 13.81
C GLY A 25 6.61 -3.20 13.52
N TYR A 26 6.05 -3.13 12.32
CA TYR A 26 5.05 -2.13 11.94
C TYR A 26 3.62 -2.59 12.26
N ASN A 27 2.71 -1.64 12.55
CA ASN A 27 1.30 -1.93 12.74
C ASN A 27 0.58 -1.92 11.38
N PHE A 28 0.54 -3.07 10.72
CA PHE A 28 -0.22 -3.26 9.49
C PHE A 28 -1.49 -4.05 9.73
N TYR A 29 -2.54 -3.65 9.01
CA TYR A 29 -3.83 -4.32 8.93
C TYR A 29 -4.13 -4.68 7.48
N TRP A 30 -4.96 -5.68 7.28
CA TRP A 30 -5.32 -6.26 6.00
C TRP A 30 -6.75 -5.92 5.60
N ASN A 31 -6.95 -5.58 4.33
CA ASN A 31 -8.27 -5.45 3.71
C ASN A 31 -8.21 -5.93 2.27
N ASP A 32 -9.03 -6.91 1.93
CA ASP A 32 -9.23 -7.38 0.55
C ASP A 32 -10.60 -8.09 0.47
N PRO A 33 -11.55 -7.57 -0.33
CA PRO A 33 -12.87 -8.18 -0.44
C PRO A 33 -12.91 -9.42 -1.34
N PHE A 34 -11.84 -9.70 -2.09
CA PHE A 34 -11.82 -10.75 -3.12
C PHE A 34 -10.95 -11.95 -2.74
N THR A 35 -10.06 -11.80 -1.78
CA THR A 35 -9.09 -12.84 -1.42
C THR A 35 -9.25 -13.26 0.04
N THR A 36 -8.88 -14.50 0.34
CA THR A 36 -8.86 -14.99 1.72
C THR A 36 -7.55 -14.62 2.40
N ASN A 37 -7.62 -13.97 3.57
CA ASN A 37 -6.46 -13.73 4.42
C ASN A 37 -5.92 -15.04 4.98
N ILE A 38 -4.72 -15.44 4.58
CA ILE A 38 -4.06 -16.67 5.01
C ILE A 38 -2.98 -16.39 6.05
N PHE A 39 -2.15 -15.35 5.80
CA PHE A 39 -0.94 -15.09 6.56
C PHE A 39 -1.09 -14.05 7.67
N ALA A 40 -2.10 -13.20 7.61
CA ALA A 40 -2.32 -12.10 8.57
C ALA A 40 -3.66 -12.21 9.30
N ARG A 41 -4.11 -13.43 9.61
CA ARG A 41 -5.37 -13.69 10.33
C ARG A 41 -5.37 -13.01 11.70
N GLY A 42 -6.52 -12.37 12.04
CA GLY A 42 -6.67 -11.56 13.25
C GLY A 42 -6.22 -10.11 13.08
N TYR A 43 -5.80 -9.73 11.87
CA TYR A 43 -5.41 -8.35 11.52
C TYR A 43 -6.21 -7.81 10.34
N GLU A 44 -7.39 -8.36 10.14
CA GLU A 44 -8.38 -7.84 9.21
C GLU A 44 -8.90 -6.49 9.71
N SER A 45 -9.13 -5.57 8.78
CA SER A 45 -9.74 -4.28 9.09
C SER A 45 -10.77 -3.92 8.03
N GLU A 46 -11.89 -3.39 8.49
CA GLU A 46 -12.86 -2.75 7.62
C GLU A 46 -12.41 -1.34 7.25
N LEU A 47 -12.95 -0.79 6.15
CA LEU A 47 -12.74 0.59 5.75
C LEU A 47 -13.61 1.52 6.58
N SER A 48 -13.24 1.71 7.85
CA SER A 48 -13.96 2.60 8.76
C SER A 48 -13.15 3.87 9.01
N PRO A 49 -13.71 5.07 8.75
CA PRO A 49 -13.04 6.34 9.03
C PRO A 49 -12.63 6.51 10.49
N SER A 50 -13.29 5.81 11.43
CA SER A 50 -12.99 5.85 12.86
C SER A 50 -11.66 5.19 13.23
N GLN A 51 -11.08 4.36 12.37
CA GLN A 51 -9.83 3.65 12.66
C GLN A 51 -8.58 4.52 12.43
N GLY A 52 -8.64 5.51 11.53
CA GLY A 52 -7.60 6.52 11.34
C GLY A 52 -6.21 5.93 11.06
N PHE A 53 -5.96 5.47 9.83
CA PHE A 53 -4.64 5.01 9.42
C PHE A 53 -3.73 6.19 9.03
N ASP A 54 -2.42 6.05 9.22
CA ASP A 54 -1.42 7.03 8.77
C ASP A 54 -1.20 6.98 7.26
N ALA A 55 -1.28 5.78 6.68
CA ALA A 55 -1.27 5.57 5.23
C ALA A 55 -1.95 4.23 4.87
N VAL A 56 -2.41 4.16 3.61
CA VAL A 56 -2.81 2.92 2.94
C VAL A 56 -1.70 2.49 1.99
N THR A 57 -1.37 1.19 1.98
CA THR A 57 -0.61 0.55 0.90
C THR A 57 -1.59 -0.13 -0.06
N SER A 58 -1.28 -0.14 -1.37
CA SER A 58 -2.07 -0.82 -2.39
C SER A 58 -1.15 -1.24 -3.53
N PHE A 59 -0.59 -2.44 -3.44
CA PHE A 59 0.43 -2.90 -4.39
C PHE A 59 -0.18 -3.83 -5.43
N GLU A 60 0.14 -3.58 -6.71
CA GLU A 60 -0.36 -4.34 -7.86
C GLU A 60 -1.90 -4.45 -7.85
N CYS A 61 -2.58 -3.30 -7.59
CA CYS A 61 -4.04 -3.23 -7.51
C CYS A 61 -4.61 -2.16 -8.43
N PHE A 62 -3.91 -1.05 -8.64
CA PHE A 62 -4.41 0.09 -9.41
C PHE A 62 -4.80 -0.28 -10.83
N GLU A 63 -4.04 -1.16 -11.47
CA GLU A 63 -4.31 -1.68 -12.81
C GLU A 63 -5.60 -2.53 -12.89
N HIS A 64 -6.07 -3.05 -11.76
CA HIS A 64 -7.29 -3.85 -11.66
C HIS A 64 -8.54 -3.03 -11.35
N PHE A 65 -8.40 -1.76 -10.98
CA PHE A 65 -9.54 -0.93 -10.64
C PHE A 65 -10.38 -0.58 -11.87
N VAL A 66 -11.64 -1.03 -11.90
CA VAL A 66 -12.60 -0.66 -12.94
C VAL A 66 -12.99 0.81 -12.81
N ASP A 67 -13.13 1.31 -11.59
CA ASP A 67 -13.32 2.72 -11.26
C ASP A 67 -12.24 3.18 -10.25
N PRO A 68 -11.08 3.62 -10.74
CA PRO A 68 -10.01 4.12 -9.87
C PRO A 68 -10.43 5.28 -8.97
N HIS A 69 -11.38 6.09 -9.41
CA HIS A 69 -11.86 7.23 -8.64
C HIS A 69 -12.55 6.78 -7.35
N THR A 70 -13.49 5.85 -7.46
CA THR A 70 -14.17 5.26 -6.30
C THR A 70 -13.20 4.59 -5.34
N GLU A 71 -12.23 3.83 -5.85
CA GLU A 71 -11.26 3.13 -5.01
C GLU A 71 -10.31 4.10 -4.28
N ILE A 72 -9.84 5.15 -4.95
CA ILE A 72 -9.02 6.20 -4.32
C ILE A 72 -9.79 6.93 -3.22
N ILE A 73 -11.08 7.24 -3.43
CA ILE A 73 -11.92 7.85 -2.39
C ILE A 73 -12.03 6.95 -1.16
N LYS A 74 -12.26 5.64 -1.36
CA LYS A 74 -12.31 4.68 -0.24
C LYS A 74 -11.01 4.69 0.56
N MET A 75 -9.85 4.63 -0.09
CA MET A 75 -8.56 4.69 0.57
C MET A 75 -8.34 6.01 1.32
N LEU A 76 -8.68 7.15 0.69
CA LEU A 76 -8.54 8.47 1.30
C LEU A 76 -9.54 8.73 2.42
N SER A 77 -10.65 7.99 2.51
CA SER A 77 -11.59 8.10 3.61
C SER A 77 -11.03 7.55 4.94
N VAL A 78 -10.02 6.70 4.89
CA VAL A 78 -9.43 6.04 6.07
C VAL A 78 -7.99 6.47 6.35
N ALA A 79 -7.29 7.06 5.38
CA ALA A 79 -5.91 7.53 5.55
C ALA A 79 -5.60 8.75 4.66
N PRO A 80 -4.74 9.67 5.10
CA PRO A 80 -4.38 10.85 4.31
C PRO A 80 -3.37 10.56 3.18
N ALA A 81 -2.75 9.39 3.14
CA ALA A 81 -1.70 9.04 2.20
C ALA A 81 -1.91 7.65 1.61
N ILE A 82 -1.56 7.49 0.33
CA ILE A 82 -1.61 6.21 -0.38
C ILE A 82 -0.21 5.91 -0.94
N ILE A 83 0.31 4.72 -0.64
CA ILE A 83 1.56 4.18 -1.18
C ILE A 83 1.17 3.01 -2.09
N PHE A 84 1.50 3.07 -3.37
CA PHE A 84 1.02 2.06 -4.30
C PHE A 84 2.04 1.70 -5.37
N SER A 85 1.87 0.53 -5.96
CA SER A 85 2.57 0.12 -7.17
C SER A 85 1.59 -0.07 -8.32
N THR A 86 2.03 0.32 -9.51
CA THR A 86 1.46 0.00 -10.83
C THR A 86 2.48 0.43 -11.88
N GLU A 87 2.66 -0.31 -12.93
CA GLU A 87 3.59 0.08 -13.99
C GLU A 87 3.00 1.22 -14.82
N ILE A 88 3.79 2.27 -15.06
CA ILE A 88 3.34 3.41 -15.87
C ILE A 88 4.09 3.46 -17.21
N PHE A 89 3.37 3.86 -18.24
CA PHE A 89 3.98 4.10 -19.56
C PHE A 89 4.39 5.56 -19.74
N SER A 90 5.37 5.79 -20.63
CA SER A 90 5.85 7.11 -21.03
C SER A 90 5.74 7.27 -22.55
N GLY A 91 5.51 8.50 -23.00
CA GLY A 91 5.27 8.78 -24.42
C GLY A 91 3.82 8.53 -24.84
N GLY A 92 3.62 7.99 -26.05
CA GLY A 92 2.30 7.61 -26.56
C GLY A 92 1.76 6.34 -25.90
N THR A 93 0.49 6.02 -26.17
CA THR A 93 -0.13 4.76 -25.74
C THR A 93 0.69 3.58 -26.26
N PRO A 94 1.18 2.69 -25.40
CA PRO A 94 2.00 1.57 -25.83
C PRO A 94 1.19 0.58 -26.69
N SER A 95 1.86 -0.07 -27.64
CA SER A 95 1.23 -1.11 -28.44
C SER A 95 0.99 -2.36 -27.60
N PRO A 96 -0.19 -3.00 -27.74
CA PRO A 96 -0.50 -4.27 -27.09
C PRO A 96 0.51 -5.39 -27.34
N GLU A 97 1.15 -5.38 -28.55
CA GLU A 97 2.12 -6.39 -28.94
C GLU A 97 3.48 -6.19 -28.26
N THR A 98 3.80 -4.96 -27.81
CA THR A 98 5.13 -4.63 -27.29
C THR A 98 5.15 -4.42 -25.78
N TRP A 99 4.01 -4.08 -25.17
CA TRP A 99 3.93 -3.84 -23.74
C TRP A 99 3.20 -4.98 -23.01
N GLN A 100 3.94 -5.87 -22.43
CA GLN A 100 3.41 -7.07 -21.78
C GLN A 100 2.51 -6.77 -20.57
N TYR A 101 2.57 -5.57 -20.02
CA TYR A 101 1.74 -5.18 -18.86
C TYR A 101 0.23 -5.12 -19.16
N TYR A 102 -0.18 -5.19 -20.42
CA TYR A 102 -1.61 -5.42 -20.76
C TYR A 102 -2.14 -6.76 -20.25
N TYR A 103 -1.30 -7.77 -20.09
CA TYR A 103 -1.63 -9.10 -19.56
C TYR A 103 -2.89 -9.73 -20.14
N PHE A 104 -3.07 -9.66 -21.45
CA PHE A 104 -4.25 -10.19 -22.14
C PHE A 104 -4.56 -11.66 -21.86
N SER A 105 -3.54 -12.48 -21.62
CA SER A 105 -3.71 -13.89 -21.30
C SER A 105 -4.38 -14.15 -19.94
N HIS A 106 -4.33 -13.17 -19.04
CA HIS A 106 -4.91 -13.24 -17.70
C HIS A 106 -6.05 -12.22 -17.52
N GLY A 107 -6.22 -11.30 -18.45
CA GLY A 107 -7.42 -10.48 -18.68
C GLY A 107 -7.80 -9.48 -17.59
N GLN A 108 -6.85 -8.96 -16.79
CA GLN A 108 -7.23 -8.24 -15.59
C GLN A 108 -6.70 -6.82 -15.45
N HIS A 109 -5.78 -6.37 -16.30
CA HIS A 109 -5.32 -4.99 -16.28
C HIS A 109 -6.26 -4.12 -17.12
N VAL A 110 -7.23 -3.52 -16.45
CA VAL A 110 -8.30 -2.71 -17.07
C VAL A 110 -8.03 -1.21 -16.99
N SER A 111 -7.15 -0.78 -16.08
CA SER A 111 -6.75 0.62 -15.90
C SER A 111 -5.24 0.76 -16.05
N LEU A 112 -4.82 1.57 -17.04
CA LEU A 112 -3.41 1.75 -17.35
C LEU A 112 -3.04 3.23 -17.16
N TYR A 113 -1.90 3.48 -16.55
CA TYR A 113 -1.52 4.81 -16.11
C TYR A 113 -0.29 5.32 -16.84
N SER A 114 -0.28 6.61 -17.10
CA SER A 114 0.90 7.40 -17.45
C SER A 114 1.31 8.28 -16.27
N TYR A 115 2.51 8.86 -16.34
CA TYR A 115 2.90 9.87 -15.36
C TYR A 115 1.90 11.03 -15.30
N GLN A 116 1.42 11.48 -16.46
CA GLN A 116 0.45 12.58 -16.55
C GLN A 116 -0.89 12.22 -15.90
N SER A 117 -1.40 11.00 -16.12
CA SER A 117 -2.66 10.58 -15.49
C SER A 117 -2.55 10.52 -13.96
N LEU A 118 -1.41 10.06 -13.42
CA LEU A 118 -1.16 10.09 -11.98
C LEU A 118 -1.05 11.52 -11.43
N GLN A 119 -0.49 12.46 -12.21
CA GLN A 119 -0.48 13.89 -11.84
C GLN A 119 -1.90 14.48 -11.78
N VAL A 120 -2.75 14.14 -12.75
CA VAL A 120 -4.16 14.57 -12.76
C VAL A 120 -4.91 14.01 -11.54
N ILE A 121 -4.69 12.74 -11.19
CA ILE A 121 -5.23 12.14 -9.97
C ILE A 121 -4.77 12.91 -8.74
N ALA A 122 -3.47 13.16 -8.59
CA ALA A 122 -2.93 13.90 -7.46
C ALA A 122 -3.56 15.30 -7.33
N GLN A 123 -3.64 16.05 -8.43
CA GLN A 123 -4.27 17.39 -8.48
C GLN A 123 -5.74 17.35 -8.08
N ARG A 124 -6.49 16.35 -8.58
CA ARG A 124 -7.93 16.21 -8.29
C ARG A 124 -8.22 16.06 -6.80
N TYR A 125 -7.33 15.38 -6.06
CA TYR A 125 -7.49 15.14 -4.62
C TYR A 125 -6.66 16.08 -3.75
N HIS A 126 -6.05 17.14 -4.32
CA HIS A 126 -5.17 18.08 -3.61
C HIS A 126 -4.02 17.36 -2.89
N LEU A 127 -3.40 16.41 -3.58
CA LEU A 127 -2.28 15.62 -3.10
C LEU A 127 -1.01 15.92 -3.92
N GLN A 128 0.13 15.66 -3.31
CA GLN A 128 1.42 15.62 -3.99
C GLN A 128 1.69 14.20 -4.48
N LEU A 129 2.09 14.06 -5.75
CA LEU A 129 2.59 12.81 -6.31
C LEU A 129 4.11 12.74 -6.14
N LEU A 130 4.58 11.70 -5.46
CA LEU A 130 5.99 11.28 -5.46
C LEU A 130 6.10 9.94 -6.19
N THR A 131 7.08 9.79 -7.06
CA THR A 131 7.18 8.60 -7.93
C THR A 131 8.62 8.35 -8.37
N ASN A 132 8.96 7.07 -8.56
CA ASN A 132 10.19 6.64 -9.23
C ASN A 132 10.05 6.70 -10.76
N LYS A 133 8.90 7.13 -11.29
CA LYS A 133 8.54 7.19 -12.72
C LYS A 133 8.58 5.83 -13.43
N LYS A 134 8.40 4.74 -12.68
CA LYS A 134 8.29 3.38 -13.20
C LYS A 134 7.06 2.68 -12.62
N SER A 135 7.15 2.24 -11.38
CA SER A 135 6.14 1.37 -10.78
C SER A 135 5.84 1.68 -9.31
N PHE A 136 6.54 2.61 -8.67
CA PHE A 136 6.34 2.92 -7.26
C PHE A 136 5.94 4.38 -7.09
N HIS A 137 4.83 4.60 -6.41
CA HIS A 137 4.17 5.89 -6.31
C HIS A 137 3.66 6.16 -4.90
N VAL A 138 3.60 7.44 -4.53
CA VAL A 138 2.99 7.90 -3.27
C VAL A 138 2.13 9.12 -3.56
N LEU A 139 0.91 9.11 -3.07
CA LEU A 139 0.02 10.26 -2.96
C LEU A 139 -0.03 10.69 -1.50
N LEU A 140 0.31 11.94 -1.20
CA LEU A 140 0.32 12.46 0.17
C LEU A 140 -0.11 13.93 0.21
N PRO A 141 -0.60 14.44 1.38
CA PRO A 141 -0.95 15.85 1.53
C PRO A 141 0.22 16.79 1.22
N GLU A 142 -0.04 17.87 0.50
CA GLU A 142 0.99 18.82 0.03
C GLU A 142 1.90 19.38 1.14
N LYS A 143 1.41 19.45 2.38
CA LYS A 143 2.16 19.95 3.53
C LYS A 143 3.24 19.02 4.07
N LYS A 144 3.33 17.76 3.60
CA LYS A 144 4.38 16.83 4.00
C LYS A 144 5.53 16.84 3.00
N SER A 145 6.68 17.30 3.45
CA SER A 145 7.87 17.59 2.64
C SER A 145 8.35 16.44 1.75
N SER A 146 8.52 16.73 0.45
CA SER A 146 9.15 15.84 -0.52
C SER A 146 10.60 15.46 -0.18
N VAL A 147 11.30 16.28 0.61
CA VAL A 147 12.69 16.06 1.05
C VAL A 147 12.78 14.79 1.90
N VAL A 148 11.84 14.58 2.82
CA VAL A 148 11.80 13.38 3.68
C VAL A 148 11.66 12.11 2.83
N PHE A 149 10.74 12.11 1.86
CA PHE A 149 10.55 10.96 0.98
C PHE A 149 11.78 10.68 0.11
N GLN A 150 12.36 11.71 -0.50
CA GLN A 150 13.58 11.57 -1.31
C GLN A 150 14.75 11.04 -0.47
N THR A 151 14.86 11.47 0.78
CA THR A 151 15.88 10.99 1.72
C THR A 151 15.62 9.52 2.09
N LEU A 152 14.38 9.15 2.39
CA LEU A 152 14.00 7.77 2.70
C LEU A 152 14.20 6.84 1.50
N LEU A 153 13.85 7.28 0.29
CA LEU A 153 14.09 6.53 -0.93
C LEU A 153 15.59 6.28 -1.16
N LYS A 154 16.42 7.31 -1.01
CA LYS A 154 17.89 7.17 -1.09
C LYS A 154 18.43 6.27 0.02
N ALA A 155 17.93 6.41 1.24
CA ALA A 155 18.31 5.57 2.37
C ALA A 155 17.95 4.10 2.14
N SER A 156 16.80 3.81 1.48
CA SER A 156 16.39 2.46 1.14
C SER A 156 17.33 1.79 0.14
N LEU A 157 17.83 2.55 -0.83
CA LEU A 157 18.84 2.07 -1.80
C LEU A 157 20.19 1.75 -1.16
N LEU A 158 20.49 2.33 0.02
CA LEU A 158 21.69 2.09 0.80
C LEU A 158 21.52 0.98 1.87
N GLY A 159 20.38 0.29 1.90
CA GLY A 159 20.10 -0.77 2.88
C GLY A 159 19.83 -0.28 4.32
N LEU A 160 19.75 1.03 4.55
CA LEU A 160 19.49 1.60 5.87
C LEU A 160 18.17 1.18 6.53
N PRO A 161 17.06 0.96 5.79
CA PRO A 161 15.83 0.46 6.39
C PRO A 161 15.96 -0.88 7.07
N SER A 162 16.78 -1.79 6.56
CA SER A 162 17.04 -3.10 7.18
C SER A 162 17.68 -2.96 8.56
N PHE A 163 18.50 -1.95 8.77
CA PHE A 163 19.11 -1.66 10.07
C PHE A 163 18.09 -1.06 11.06
N ILE A 164 17.21 -0.17 10.57
CA ILE A 164 16.15 0.45 11.39
C ILE A 164 15.14 -0.62 11.84
N THR A 165 14.72 -1.53 10.95
CA THR A 165 13.81 -2.63 11.32
C THR A 165 14.41 -3.58 12.34
N ALA A 166 15.71 -3.87 12.24
CA ALA A 166 16.43 -4.66 13.23
C ALA A 166 16.43 -4.03 14.63
N LEU A 167 16.42 -2.69 14.71
CA LEU A 167 16.33 -1.95 15.98
C LEU A 167 14.92 -1.86 16.57
N GLN A 168 13.87 -1.97 15.74
CA GLN A 168 12.48 -1.87 16.19
C GLN A 168 11.94 -3.15 16.86
N GLY A 169 12.57 -4.29 16.63
CA GLY A 169 12.07 -5.60 17.07
C GLY A 169 10.89 -6.10 16.23
N THR A 170 10.59 -7.38 16.38
CA THR A 170 9.49 -8.04 15.65
C THR A 170 8.22 -8.13 16.51
N LYS A 171 7.05 -8.07 15.87
CA LYS A 171 5.75 -8.30 16.51
C LYS A 171 5.33 -9.78 16.51
N THR A 172 6.07 -10.66 15.90
CA THR A 172 5.71 -12.08 15.72
C THR A 172 5.28 -12.74 17.02
N LYS A 173 6.03 -12.53 18.12
CA LYS A 173 5.73 -13.12 19.43
C LYS A 173 4.46 -12.50 20.03
N LEU A 174 4.33 -11.18 20.01
CA LEU A 174 3.16 -10.44 20.53
C LEU A 174 1.89 -10.84 19.79
N ASP A 175 1.94 -10.89 18.46
CA ASP A 175 0.82 -11.30 17.62
C ASP A 175 0.42 -12.75 17.89
N SER A 176 1.38 -13.66 18.04
CA SER A 176 1.12 -15.07 18.38
C SER A 176 0.45 -15.23 19.75
N GLU A 177 0.87 -14.47 20.74
CA GLU A 177 0.27 -14.49 22.08
C GLU A 177 -1.16 -13.92 22.07
N ALA A 178 -1.39 -12.80 21.36
CA ALA A 178 -2.72 -12.22 21.21
C ALA A 178 -3.72 -13.19 20.56
N LEU A 179 -3.34 -13.83 19.45
CA LEU A 179 -4.19 -14.80 18.76
C LEU A 179 -4.50 -16.06 19.60
N LYS A 180 -3.56 -16.51 20.45
CA LYS A 180 -3.81 -17.61 21.40
C LYS A 180 -4.82 -17.23 22.47
N GLN A 181 -4.76 -15.99 22.97
CA GLN A 181 -5.72 -15.50 23.99
C GLN A 181 -7.12 -15.37 23.40
N GLU A 182 -7.27 -14.83 22.18
CA GLU A 182 -8.57 -14.75 21.50
C GLU A 182 -9.19 -16.12 21.25
N LYS A 183 -8.38 -17.12 20.83
CA LYS A 183 -8.86 -18.48 20.64
C LYS A 183 -9.39 -19.07 21.95
N LYS A 184 -8.65 -18.88 23.05
CA LYS A 184 -9.03 -19.38 24.39
C LYS A 184 -10.29 -18.71 24.95
N ALA A 185 -10.60 -17.48 24.53
CA ALA A 185 -11.80 -16.76 24.96
C ALA A 185 -13.06 -17.17 24.17
N ARG A 186 -12.90 -17.88 23.05
CA ARG A 186 -14.00 -18.39 22.20
C ARG A 186 -14.37 -19.85 22.48
N GLU A 187 -13.52 -20.57 23.20
CA GLU A 187 -13.76 -21.93 23.75
C GLU A 187 -14.41 -21.86 25.14
#